data_a51cec75859d5bd5529d0b7bd30b43b7
#
_entry.id   a51cec75859d5bd5529d0b7bd30b43b7
#
_cell.length_a   1.000
_cell.length_b   1.000
_cell.length_c   1.000
_cell.angle_alpha   90.00
_cell.angle_beta   90.00
_cell.angle_gamma   90.00
#
_symmetry.space_group_name_H-M   'P 1'
#
loop_
_entity.id
_entity.type
_entity.pdbx_description
1 polymer ?
#
loop_
_entity_poly.entity_id
_entity_poly.type
_entity_poly.pdbx_seq_one_letter_code
_entity_poly.pdbx_strand_id
1 'polypeptide(L)'
;MSKALKRKKHWSAKVRECAVSWGGAGEFGSVVELLGGAEHGLFPFLGHMDLDALVCHVGSLPYYGDVLLEVNGTPVSGLTNRDTHAVIRHFREPIRIKTVKPGTMLTSTRTYHSALC
;
A
#
# COMPACT_ATOMS: atom_id res chain seq x y z
N MET A 1 -8.36 -19.43 20.99
CA MET A 1 -7.07 -19.64 20.34
C MET A 1 -7.20 -19.82 18.87
N SER A 2 -7.80 -20.89 18.46
CA SER A 2 -7.90 -21.13 17.03
C SER A 2 -8.65 -20.02 16.33
N LYS A 3 -9.57 -19.40 16.97
CA LYS A 3 -10.30 -18.30 16.37
C LYS A 3 -9.40 -17.14 16.04
N ALA A 4 -8.50 -16.83 16.93
CA ALA A 4 -7.58 -15.73 16.72
C ALA A 4 -6.66 -16.04 15.56
N LEU A 5 -6.21 -17.26 15.47
CA LEU A 5 -5.36 -17.66 14.37
C LEU A 5 -6.09 -17.60 13.05
N LYS A 6 -7.32 -18.07 13.04
CA LYS A 6 -8.11 -18.02 11.84
C LYS A 6 -8.33 -16.59 11.39
N ARG A 7 -8.57 -15.72 12.33
CA ARG A 7 -8.79 -14.32 12.01
C ARG A 7 -7.56 -13.69 11.38
N LYS A 8 -6.40 -14.02 11.92
CA LYS A 8 -5.16 -13.54 11.34
C LYS A 8 -4.98 -14.04 9.93
N LYS A 9 -5.22 -15.32 9.72
CA LYS A 9 -5.13 -15.88 8.39
C LYS A 9 -6.07 -15.20 7.43
N HIS A 10 -7.28 -14.98 7.89
CA HIS A 10 -8.27 -14.32 7.07
C HIS A 10 -7.81 -12.92 6.67
N TRP A 11 -7.26 -12.19 7.61
CA TRP A 11 -6.76 -10.86 7.34
C TRP A 11 -5.62 -10.92 6.32
N SER A 12 -4.68 -11.83 6.52
CA SER A 12 -3.56 -11.97 5.61
C SER A 12 -3.99 -12.35 4.21
N ALA A 13 -5.04 -13.13 4.11
CA ALA A 13 -5.53 -13.57 2.81
C ALA A 13 -6.10 -12.42 1.99
N LYS A 14 -6.36 -11.29 2.62
CA LYS A 14 -6.89 -10.12 1.92
C LYS A 14 -5.81 -9.17 1.45
N VAL A 15 -4.58 -9.44 1.81
CA VAL A 15 -3.47 -8.67 1.32
C VAL A 15 -3.25 -9.02 -0.14
N ARG A 16 -3.12 -8.00 -0.96
CA ARG A 16 -2.94 -8.17 -2.40
C ARG A 16 -1.54 -7.76 -2.77
N GLU A 17 -0.99 -8.43 -3.75
CA GLU A 17 0.35 -8.11 -4.22
C GLU A 17 0.29 -7.85 -5.71
N CYS A 18 1.09 -6.88 -6.16
CA CYS A 18 1.20 -6.65 -7.58
C CYS A 18 2.61 -6.17 -7.90
N ALA A 19 3.11 -6.57 -9.05
CA ALA A 19 4.37 -6.06 -9.58
C ALA A 19 4.00 -5.06 -10.67
N VAL A 20 4.42 -3.83 -10.54
CA VAL A 20 3.97 -2.74 -11.38
C VAL A 20 5.14 -1.95 -11.93
N SER A 21 5.01 -1.50 -13.17
CA SER A 21 5.96 -0.58 -13.77
C SER A 21 5.20 0.54 -14.47
N TRP A 22 5.91 1.62 -14.75
CA TRP A 22 5.31 2.79 -15.40
C TRP A 22 6.19 3.31 -16.53
N GLY A 23 7.14 2.49 -16.97
CA GLY A 23 7.88 2.75 -18.20
C GLY A 23 8.80 3.97 -18.17
N GLY A 24 9.24 4.37 -17.00
CA GLY A 24 10.12 5.51 -16.91
C GLY A 24 9.45 6.84 -17.16
N ALA A 25 8.15 6.91 -17.05
CA ALA A 25 7.39 8.14 -17.25
C ALA A 25 7.60 9.15 -16.12
N GLY A 26 8.63 8.98 -15.32
CA GLY A 26 8.93 9.83 -14.20
C GLY A 26 8.96 8.99 -12.94
N GLU A 27 8.79 9.64 -11.81
CA GLU A 27 8.78 8.93 -10.54
C GLU A 27 7.42 8.31 -10.28
N PHE A 28 7.41 7.34 -9.39
CA PHE A 28 6.18 6.69 -9.00
C PHE A 28 5.10 7.71 -8.61
N GLY A 29 5.50 8.74 -7.89
CA GLY A 29 4.56 9.78 -7.45
C GLY A 29 3.91 10.56 -8.57
N SER A 30 4.45 10.50 -9.78
CA SER A 30 3.83 11.18 -10.92
C SER A 30 2.73 10.34 -11.54
N VAL A 31 2.69 9.04 -11.26
CA VAL A 31 1.67 8.15 -11.83
C VAL A 31 0.73 7.59 -10.76
N VAL A 32 1.16 7.59 -9.50
CA VAL A 32 0.33 7.14 -8.38
C VAL A 32 0.42 8.15 -7.26
N GLU A 33 -0.71 8.68 -6.87
CA GLU A 33 -0.77 9.61 -5.75
C GLU A 33 -0.65 8.84 -4.45
N LEU A 34 0.27 9.26 -3.60
CA LEU A 34 0.50 8.63 -2.32
C LEU A 34 0.05 9.57 -1.22
N LEU A 35 -0.89 9.13 -0.43
CA LEU A 35 -1.51 9.95 0.61
C LEU A 35 -1.25 9.35 1.99
N GLY A 36 -1.59 10.10 3.02
CA GLY A 36 -1.43 9.64 4.39
C GLY A 36 0.01 9.65 4.82
N GLY A 37 0.34 8.74 5.73
CA GLY A 37 1.67 8.64 6.29
C GLY A 37 1.67 8.92 7.77
N ALA A 38 2.76 8.55 8.44
CA ALA A 38 2.87 8.65 9.89
C ALA A 38 2.73 10.07 10.40
N GLU A 39 3.13 11.06 9.62
CA GLU A 39 3.02 12.46 10.03
C GLU A 39 1.57 12.89 10.21
N HIS A 40 0.64 12.15 9.61
CA HIS A 40 -0.79 12.43 9.76
C HIS A 40 -1.47 11.42 10.68
N GLY A 41 -0.70 10.53 11.30
CA GLY A 41 -1.28 9.46 12.10
C GLY A 41 -1.99 8.42 11.28
N LEU A 42 -1.63 8.29 10.00
CA LEU A 42 -2.28 7.39 9.08
C LEU A 42 -1.28 6.45 8.44
N PHE A 43 -1.77 5.32 7.95
CA PHE A 43 -0.97 4.49 7.08
C PHE A 43 -0.89 5.16 5.71
N PRO A 44 0.17 4.92 4.94
CA PRO A 44 0.20 5.39 3.56
C PRO A 44 -0.89 4.69 2.75
N PHE A 45 -1.56 5.42 1.89
CA PHE A 45 -2.59 4.83 1.04
C PHE A 45 -2.57 5.49 -0.31
N LEU A 46 -3.17 4.79 -1.28
CA LEU A 46 -3.11 5.21 -2.68
C LEU A 46 -4.29 6.06 -3.05
N GLY A 47 -4.02 7.15 -3.75
CA GLY A 47 -5.05 8.01 -4.29
C GLY A 47 -5.25 7.75 -5.77
N HIS A 48 -5.25 8.79 -6.55
CA HIS A 48 -5.42 8.68 -7.99
C HIS A 48 -4.25 7.96 -8.63
N MET A 49 -4.55 7.12 -9.61
CA MET A 49 -3.53 6.40 -10.36
C MET A 49 -3.75 6.61 -11.84
N ASP A 50 -2.67 6.84 -12.55
CA ASP A 50 -2.72 6.93 -14.01
C ASP A 50 -2.67 5.52 -14.57
N LEU A 51 -3.83 4.92 -14.74
CA LEU A 51 -3.93 3.53 -15.16
C LEU A 51 -3.39 3.31 -16.57
N ASP A 52 -3.34 4.36 -17.37
CA ASP A 52 -2.78 4.22 -18.72
C ASP A 52 -1.27 4.09 -18.68
N ALA A 53 -0.63 4.63 -17.66
CA ALA A 53 0.82 4.56 -17.51
C ALA A 53 1.28 3.31 -16.77
N LEU A 54 0.41 2.67 -16.03
CA LEU A 54 0.78 1.56 -15.17
C LEU A 54 0.60 0.23 -15.88
N VAL A 55 1.61 -0.64 -15.76
CA VAL A 55 1.56 -2.00 -16.29
C VAL A 55 1.68 -2.96 -15.14
N CYS A 56 0.72 -3.85 -15.04
CA CYS A 56 0.72 -4.89 -14.01
C CYS A 56 1.36 -6.15 -14.56
N HIS A 57 2.44 -6.59 -13.95
CA HIS A 57 3.16 -7.78 -14.40
C HIS A 57 2.75 -9.03 -13.64
N VAL A 58 2.39 -8.87 -12.36
CA VAL A 58 2.00 -9.97 -11.50
C VAL A 58 0.88 -9.47 -10.62
N GLY A 59 -0.15 -10.29 -10.45
CA GLY A 59 -1.27 -9.91 -9.64
C GLY A 59 -2.20 -8.95 -10.35
N SER A 60 -2.78 -8.04 -9.62
CA SER A 60 -3.67 -7.03 -10.19
C SER A 60 -3.38 -5.68 -9.56
N LEU A 61 -3.64 -4.62 -10.31
CA LEU A 61 -3.42 -3.28 -9.82
C LEU A 61 -4.29 -3.01 -8.59
N PRO A 62 -3.77 -2.21 -7.67
CA PRO A 62 -4.55 -1.85 -6.48
C PRO A 62 -5.67 -0.89 -6.85
N TYR A 63 -6.54 -0.63 -5.91
CA TYR A 63 -7.63 0.30 -6.09
C TYR A 63 -7.37 1.59 -5.35
N TYR A 64 -8.06 2.63 -5.79
CA TYR A 64 -8.06 3.91 -5.10
C TYR A 64 -8.40 3.66 -3.61
N GLY A 65 -7.60 4.23 -2.75
CA GLY A 65 -7.83 4.12 -1.31
C GLY A 65 -7.17 2.94 -0.64
N ASP A 66 -6.60 2.02 -1.41
CA ASP A 66 -5.92 0.86 -0.80
C ASP A 66 -4.74 1.32 0.05
N VAL A 67 -4.55 0.64 1.19
CA VAL A 67 -3.44 0.93 2.08
C VAL A 67 -2.19 0.22 1.57
N LEU A 68 -1.09 0.96 1.50
CA LEU A 68 0.18 0.41 1.05
C LEU A 68 0.93 -0.14 2.26
N LEU A 69 1.24 -1.41 2.22
CA LEU A 69 1.90 -2.10 3.34
C LEU A 69 3.40 -2.27 3.14
N GLU A 70 3.80 -2.70 1.95
CA GLU A 70 5.20 -3.00 1.66
C GLU A 70 5.55 -2.63 0.24
N VAL A 71 6.84 -2.33 0.04
CA VAL A 71 7.41 -2.11 -1.28
C VAL A 71 8.64 -3.01 -1.37
N ASN A 72 8.62 -3.98 -2.28
CA ASN A 72 9.70 -4.96 -2.43
C ASN A 72 10.12 -5.57 -1.10
N GLY A 73 9.14 -5.93 -0.28
CA GLY A 73 9.39 -6.53 1.01
C GLY A 73 9.75 -5.57 2.12
N THR A 74 9.90 -4.29 1.82
CA THR A 74 10.23 -3.29 2.82
C THR A 74 8.93 -2.71 3.40
N PRO A 75 8.68 -2.88 4.70
CA PRO A 75 7.45 -2.33 5.29
C PRO A 75 7.45 -0.80 5.23
N VAL A 76 6.32 -0.24 4.83
CA VAL A 76 6.18 1.21 4.78
C VAL A 76 5.03 1.71 5.62
N SER A 77 4.32 0.81 6.29
CA SER A 77 3.10 1.17 7.01
C SER A 77 3.31 2.14 8.16
N GLY A 78 4.52 2.23 8.68
CA GLY A 78 4.82 3.16 9.77
C GLY A 78 5.64 4.37 9.33
N LEU A 79 5.82 4.58 8.04
CA LEU A 79 6.67 5.64 7.55
C LEU A 79 5.88 6.90 7.21
N THR A 80 6.57 8.02 7.18
CA THR A 80 5.98 9.25 6.68
C THR A 80 5.78 9.14 5.17
N ASN A 81 4.99 10.04 4.63
CA ASN A 81 4.76 10.08 3.18
C ASN A 81 6.09 10.26 2.44
N ARG A 82 6.92 11.15 2.93
CA ARG A 82 8.21 11.43 2.34
C ARG A 82 9.10 10.19 2.35
N ASP A 83 9.16 9.50 3.48
CA ASP A 83 10.01 8.31 3.61
C ASP A 83 9.49 7.17 2.74
N THR A 84 8.18 7.06 2.61
CA THR A 84 7.59 6.06 1.73
C THR A 84 8.02 6.31 0.28
N HIS A 85 7.98 7.55 -0.17
CA HIS A 85 8.47 7.90 -1.50
C HIS A 85 9.95 7.57 -1.65
N ALA A 86 10.74 7.80 -0.60
CA ALA A 86 12.17 7.50 -0.64
C ALA A 86 12.42 6.01 -0.82
N VAL A 87 11.64 5.18 -0.11
CA VAL A 87 11.76 3.73 -0.27
C VAL A 87 11.45 3.33 -1.70
N ILE A 88 10.38 3.88 -2.25
CA ILE A 88 9.99 3.53 -3.63
C ILE A 88 11.08 3.94 -4.61
N ARG A 89 11.66 5.11 -4.45
CA ARG A 89 12.71 5.59 -5.35
C ARG A 89 13.98 4.77 -5.27
N HIS A 90 14.16 4.04 -4.17
CA HIS A 90 15.34 3.20 -3.99
C HIS A 90 15.33 2.00 -4.94
N PHE A 91 14.17 1.59 -5.39
CA PHE A 91 14.01 0.41 -6.22
C PHE A 91 13.73 0.79 -7.67
N ARG A 92 14.04 -0.14 -8.56
CA ARG A 92 13.77 0.03 -9.99
C ARG A 92 12.53 -0.73 -10.38
N GLU A 93 11.89 -0.27 -11.44
CA GLU A 93 10.74 -0.96 -12.00
C GLU A 93 11.13 -2.33 -12.52
N PRO A 94 10.24 -3.30 -12.42
CA PRO A 94 8.97 -3.21 -11.73
C PRO A 94 9.15 -3.33 -10.23
N ILE A 95 8.29 -2.69 -9.47
CA ILE A 95 8.32 -2.83 -8.02
C ILE A 95 7.15 -3.72 -7.58
N ARG A 96 7.36 -4.43 -6.51
CA ARG A 96 6.30 -5.25 -5.91
C ARG A 96 5.72 -4.48 -4.75
N ILE A 97 4.41 -4.31 -4.76
CA ILE A 97 3.74 -3.64 -3.67
C ILE A 97 2.70 -4.56 -3.07
N LYS A 98 2.52 -4.46 -1.77
CA LYS A 98 1.46 -5.16 -1.06
C LYS A 98 0.48 -4.14 -0.54
N THR A 99 -0.79 -4.39 -0.79
CA THR A 99 -1.85 -3.47 -0.40
C THR A 99 -3.00 -4.23 0.24
N VAL A 100 -3.84 -3.49 0.93
CA VAL A 100 -5.03 -4.07 1.55
C VAL A 100 -6.11 -2.99 1.55
N LYS A 101 -7.36 -3.43 1.46
CA LYS A 101 -8.48 -2.50 1.50
C LYS A 101 -8.58 -1.83 2.85
N PRO A 102 -8.87 -0.53 2.89
CA PRO A 102 -8.94 0.20 4.16
C PRO A 102 -9.89 -0.40 5.18
N GLY A 103 -11.03 -0.91 4.72
CA GLY A 103 -11.98 -1.51 5.64
C GLY A 103 -11.41 -2.69 6.39
N THR A 104 -10.59 -3.49 5.73
CA THR A 104 -9.93 -4.62 6.37
C THR A 104 -8.98 -4.14 7.45
N MET A 105 -8.21 -3.11 7.15
CA MET A 105 -7.28 -2.56 8.12
C MET A 105 -8.00 -1.97 9.31
N LEU A 106 -9.05 -1.22 9.05
CA LEU A 106 -9.80 -0.61 10.12
C LEU A 106 -10.41 -1.63 11.04
N THR A 107 -10.87 -2.73 10.50
CA THR A 107 -11.42 -3.79 11.31
C THR A 107 -10.37 -4.39 12.22
N SER A 108 -9.19 -4.61 11.69
CA SER A 108 -8.10 -5.21 12.47
C SER A 108 -7.56 -4.28 13.52
N THR A 109 -7.59 -2.99 13.25
CA THR A 109 -6.97 -2.00 14.12
C THR A 109 -7.98 -1.06 14.70
N ARG A 110 -9.10 -1.60 15.09
CA ARG A 110 -10.19 -0.85 15.62
C ARG A 110 -9.83 0.12 16.70
N THR A 111 -8.89 -0.25 17.52
CA THR A 111 -8.46 0.62 18.59
C THR A 111 -7.76 1.85 18.06
N TYR A 112 -7.25 1.79 16.88
CA TYR A 112 -6.63 2.94 16.27
C TYR A 112 -7.57 3.77 15.49
N HIS A 113 -8.78 3.35 15.46
CA HIS A 113 -9.75 3.99 14.63
C HIS A 113 -9.75 5.49 14.76
N SER A 114 -9.65 5.96 15.97
CA SER A 114 -9.65 7.39 16.21
C SER A 114 -8.46 8.05 15.55
N ALA A 115 -7.33 7.40 15.55
CA ALA A 115 -6.15 7.96 14.92
C ALA A 115 -6.25 7.94 13.41
N LEU A 116 -6.96 6.97 12.90
CA LEU A 116 -7.12 6.86 11.46
C LEU A 116 -8.22 7.75 10.93
N CYS A 117 -9.11 8.08 11.77
CA CYS A 117 -10.14 9.01 11.41
C CYS A 117 -9.67 10.43 11.56
#